data_e6326094b7c08af8115f15a35b8cae3a
#
_entry.id   e6326094b7c08af8115f15a35b8cae3a
#
_cell.length_a   1.000
_cell.length_b   1.000
_cell.length_c   1.000
_cell.angle_alpha   90.00
_cell.angle_beta   90.00
_cell.angle_gamma   90.00
#
_symmetry.space_group_name_H-M   'P 1'
#
loop_
_entity.id
_entity.type
_entity.pdbx_description
1 polymer ?
#
loop_
_entity_poly.entity_id
_entity_poly.type
_entity_poly.pdbx_seq_one_letter_code
_entity_poly.pdbx_strand_id
1 'polypeptide(L)'
;MIEGLQDSFPADAIEIRLQDPGEALRLIGERRPDVLALFASRRALLAENFGDAIARAWDRAERALALSLVRLGVRHGRFGNDYHDYHNEMHALEILDRRIGRVMREAGPHTLSGMDWIALSLFASCHDLRQREVVDTGHPVGSNEAASIAETQRILDHCGFDRSHDRALYLALEVMIA
;
A
#
# COMPACT_ATOMS: atom_id res chain seq x y z
N MET A 1 -4.77 -14.45 -10.08
CA MET A 1 -3.81 -13.42 -10.56
C MET A 1 -4.02 -13.24 -12.05
N ILE A 2 -4.14 -12.00 -12.49
CA ILE A 2 -4.31 -11.64 -13.90
C ILE A 2 -2.93 -11.75 -14.54
N GLU A 3 -2.72 -12.77 -15.38
CA GLU A 3 -1.46 -12.95 -16.13
C GLU A 3 -1.27 -11.81 -17.15
N GLY A 4 -0.04 -11.33 -17.32
CA GLY A 4 0.28 -10.27 -18.27
C GLY A 4 -0.12 -8.85 -17.85
N LEU A 5 -0.71 -8.66 -16.66
CA LEU A 5 -1.13 -7.33 -16.22
C LEU A 5 0.06 -6.37 -16.09
N GLN A 6 1.19 -6.84 -15.60
CA GLN A 6 2.39 -6.01 -15.45
C GLN A 6 2.98 -5.58 -16.80
N ASP A 7 2.86 -6.42 -17.84
CA ASP A 7 3.31 -6.10 -19.20
C ASP A 7 2.40 -5.04 -19.84
N SER A 8 1.09 -5.10 -19.54
CA SER A 8 0.11 -4.12 -20.03
C SER A 8 0.23 -2.76 -19.34
N PHE A 9 0.72 -2.74 -18.09
CA PHE A 9 0.92 -1.52 -17.28
C PHE A 9 2.36 -1.47 -16.76
N PRO A 10 3.33 -1.08 -17.61
CA PRO A 10 4.73 -1.02 -17.24
C PRO A 10 5.01 -0.01 -16.14
N ALA A 11 6.15 -0.16 -15.47
CA ALA A 11 6.62 0.77 -14.46
C ALA A 11 6.79 2.17 -15.04
N ASP A 12 6.27 3.19 -14.35
CA ASP A 12 6.45 4.59 -14.73
C ASP A 12 7.76 5.17 -14.17
N ALA A 13 8.04 6.43 -14.51
CA ALA A 13 9.26 7.12 -14.07
C ALA A 13 9.37 7.23 -12.54
N ILE A 14 8.26 7.31 -11.81
CA ILE A 14 8.23 7.37 -10.35
C ILE A 14 8.57 6.01 -9.77
N GLU A 15 7.99 4.93 -10.29
CA GLU A 15 8.34 3.56 -9.89
C GLU A 15 9.82 3.27 -10.12
N ILE A 16 10.35 3.63 -11.30
CA ILE A 16 11.76 3.41 -11.67
C ILE A 16 12.70 4.16 -10.73
N ARG A 17 12.33 5.38 -10.33
CA ARG A 17 13.15 6.22 -9.46
C ARG A 17 13.07 5.81 -7.98
N LEU A 18 11.90 5.40 -7.52
CA LEU A 18 11.62 5.08 -6.11
C LEU A 18 11.42 3.58 -5.94
N GLN A 19 12.54 2.85 -5.91
CA GLN A 19 12.54 1.39 -5.77
C GLN A 19 12.96 0.92 -4.37
N ASP A 20 13.77 1.70 -3.66
CA ASP A 20 14.31 1.31 -2.37
C ASP A 20 13.34 1.57 -1.21
N PRO A 21 12.78 0.52 -0.56
CA PRO A 21 11.93 0.70 0.60
C PRO A 21 12.65 1.35 1.79
N GLY A 22 13.97 1.19 1.91
CA GLY A 22 14.77 1.82 2.95
C GLY A 22 14.83 3.33 2.75
N GLU A 23 15.01 3.80 1.52
CA GLU A 23 14.92 5.22 1.18
C GLU A 23 13.51 5.77 1.44
N ALA A 24 12.46 5.02 1.09
CA ALA A 24 11.09 5.43 1.36
C ALA A 24 10.83 5.58 2.87
N LEU A 25 11.28 4.64 3.70
CA LEU A 25 11.18 4.74 5.17
C LEU A 25 11.95 5.95 5.71
N ARG A 26 13.16 6.24 5.18
CA ARG A 26 13.93 7.43 5.56
C ARG A 26 13.19 8.73 5.22
N LEU A 27 12.64 8.84 4.02
CA LEU A 27 11.87 10.01 3.59
C LEU A 27 10.62 10.23 4.45
N ILE A 28 9.91 9.14 4.81
CA ILE A 28 8.78 9.21 5.75
C ILE A 28 9.28 9.69 7.11
N GLY A 29 10.37 9.12 7.64
CA GLY A 29 10.93 9.51 8.93
C GLY A 29 11.30 11.00 9.01
N GLU A 30 11.81 11.56 7.92
CA GLU A 30 12.16 12.98 7.83
C GLU A 30 10.96 13.92 7.73
N ARG A 31 9.91 13.51 7.01
CA ARG A 31 8.76 14.38 6.69
C ARG A 31 7.50 14.06 7.48
N ARG A 32 7.32 12.81 7.89
CA ARG A 32 6.13 12.27 8.54
C ARG A 32 6.49 11.23 9.61
N PRO A 33 7.23 11.63 10.67
CA PRO A 33 7.60 10.69 11.75
C PRO A 33 6.38 10.08 12.46
N ASP A 34 5.22 10.74 12.40
CA ASP A 34 3.94 10.23 12.87
C ASP A 34 3.52 8.93 12.17
N VAL A 35 3.84 8.79 10.89
CA VAL A 35 3.56 7.57 10.10
C VAL A 35 4.43 6.40 10.56
N LEU A 36 5.70 6.62 10.85
CA LEU A 36 6.57 5.57 11.43
C LEU A 36 6.07 5.15 12.83
N ALA A 37 5.60 6.08 13.65
CA ALA A 37 5.01 5.75 14.94
C ALA A 37 3.72 4.91 14.78
N LEU A 38 2.89 5.21 13.78
CA LEU A 38 1.72 4.41 13.43
C LEU A 38 2.12 2.98 13.01
N PHE A 39 3.14 2.82 12.17
CA PHE A 39 3.64 1.52 11.75
C PHE A 39 4.16 0.69 12.93
N ALA A 40 4.97 1.29 13.79
CA ALA A 40 5.50 0.64 14.98
C ALA A 40 4.38 0.21 15.96
N SER A 41 3.38 1.06 16.17
CA SER A 41 2.21 0.75 17.00
C SER A 41 1.41 -0.43 16.41
N ARG A 42 1.20 -0.45 15.09
CA ARG A 42 0.49 -1.52 14.40
C ARG A 42 1.26 -2.84 14.50
N ARG A 43 2.58 -2.78 14.30
CA ARG A 43 3.46 -3.94 14.45
C ARG A 43 3.36 -4.56 15.86
N ALA A 44 3.45 -3.72 16.89
CA ALA A 44 3.34 -4.17 18.27
C ALA A 44 2.00 -4.85 18.55
N LEU A 45 0.89 -4.22 18.11
CA LEU A 45 -0.45 -4.79 18.27
C LEU A 45 -0.61 -6.13 17.55
N LEU A 46 -0.11 -6.25 16.32
CA LEU A 46 -0.18 -7.50 15.56
C LEU A 46 0.71 -8.59 16.18
N ALA A 47 1.91 -8.24 16.66
CA ALA A 47 2.80 -9.19 17.34
C ALA A 47 2.17 -9.72 18.63
N GLU A 48 1.57 -8.84 19.43
CA GLU A 48 0.92 -9.20 20.71
C GLU A 48 -0.26 -10.17 20.49
N ASN A 49 -1.07 -9.94 19.45
CA ASN A 49 -2.31 -10.70 19.25
C ASN A 49 -2.17 -11.92 18.33
N PHE A 50 -1.18 -11.94 17.44
CA PHE A 50 -1.02 -12.99 16.41
C PHE A 50 0.37 -13.62 16.39
N GLY A 51 1.30 -13.13 17.19
CA GLY A 51 2.64 -13.70 17.35
C GLY A 51 3.64 -13.29 16.27
N ASP A 52 4.86 -13.84 16.39
CA ASP A 52 6.04 -13.43 15.61
C ASP A 52 5.93 -13.66 14.10
N ALA A 53 5.17 -14.65 13.64
CA ALA A 53 5.00 -14.91 12.22
C ALA A 53 4.29 -13.74 11.54
N ILE A 54 3.26 -13.18 12.17
CA ILE A 54 2.54 -11.99 11.67
C ILE A 54 3.39 -10.73 11.83
N ALA A 55 4.16 -10.60 12.90
CA ALA A 55 5.11 -9.50 13.07
C ALA A 55 6.14 -9.45 11.93
N ARG A 56 6.70 -10.60 11.52
CA ARG A 56 7.61 -10.68 10.35
C ARG A 56 6.91 -10.40 9.03
N ALA A 57 5.64 -10.80 8.87
CA ALA A 57 4.86 -10.44 7.69
C ALA A 57 4.60 -8.93 7.66
N TRP A 58 4.36 -8.31 8.82
CA TRP A 58 4.23 -6.86 8.95
C TRP A 58 5.52 -6.12 8.58
N ASP A 59 6.70 -6.63 8.93
CA ASP A 59 7.98 -6.00 8.55
C ASP A 59 8.12 -5.88 7.01
N ARG A 60 7.63 -6.88 6.25
CA ARG A 60 7.54 -6.81 4.78
C ARG A 60 6.46 -5.82 4.32
N ALA A 61 5.30 -5.85 4.98
CA ALA A 61 4.20 -4.95 4.67
C ALA A 61 4.55 -3.49 4.97
N GLU A 62 5.26 -3.19 6.06
CA GLU A 62 5.75 -1.85 6.39
C GLU A 62 6.64 -1.26 5.28
N ARG A 63 7.52 -2.07 4.72
CA ARG A 63 8.34 -1.67 3.56
C ARG A 63 7.49 -1.37 2.33
N ALA A 64 6.47 -2.19 2.07
CA ALA A 64 5.54 -1.99 0.97
C ALA A 64 4.66 -0.75 1.17
N LEU A 65 4.16 -0.52 2.41
CA LEU A 65 3.42 0.67 2.80
C LEU A 65 4.25 1.94 2.63
N ALA A 66 5.51 1.93 3.08
CA ALA A 66 6.39 3.07 2.92
C ALA A 66 6.60 3.42 1.44
N LEU A 67 6.88 2.40 0.63
CA LEU A 67 7.14 2.59 -0.80
C LEU A 67 5.89 3.10 -1.54
N SER A 68 4.72 2.52 -1.27
CA SER A 68 3.46 2.96 -1.88
C SER A 68 3.06 4.38 -1.46
N LEU A 69 3.15 4.72 -0.17
CA LEU A 69 2.84 6.06 0.34
C LEU A 69 3.76 7.13 -0.24
N VAL A 70 5.07 6.86 -0.33
CA VAL A 70 6.02 7.82 -0.93
C VAL A 70 5.75 8.00 -2.42
N ARG A 71 5.50 6.91 -3.18
CA ARG A 71 5.15 7.00 -4.61
C ARG A 71 3.86 7.78 -4.83
N LEU A 72 2.81 7.48 -4.05
CA LEU A 72 1.55 8.21 -4.10
C LEU A 72 1.74 9.69 -3.75
N GLY A 73 2.49 9.97 -2.68
CA GLY A 73 2.80 11.33 -2.26
C GLY A 73 3.68 12.12 -3.25
N VAL A 74 4.52 11.45 -4.04
CA VAL A 74 5.29 12.08 -5.12
C VAL A 74 4.42 12.36 -6.34
N ARG A 75 3.47 11.46 -6.65
CA ARG A 75 2.56 11.66 -7.79
C ARG A 75 1.57 12.78 -7.52
N HIS A 76 0.91 12.72 -6.38
CA HIS A 76 -0.32 13.48 -6.11
C HIS A 76 -0.33 14.17 -4.75
N GLY A 77 0.76 14.14 -3.99
CA GLY A 77 0.78 14.60 -2.62
C GLY A 77 1.94 15.52 -2.26
N ARG A 78 2.21 15.59 -0.95
CA ARG A 78 3.17 16.53 -0.35
C ARG A 78 4.63 16.14 -0.53
N PHE A 79 4.93 14.97 -1.06
CA PHE A 79 6.29 14.56 -1.41
C PHE A 79 6.69 15.01 -2.81
N GLY A 80 5.74 15.44 -3.65
CA GLY A 80 5.93 15.94 -5.01
C GLY A 80 5.56 17.41 -5.18
N ASN A 81 5.39 17.81 -6.44
CA ASN A 81 5.05 19.17 -6.84
C ASN A 81 3.63 19.30 -7.40
N ASP A 82 2.93 18.19 -7.60
CA ASP A 82 1.59 18.14 -8.18
C ASP A 82 0.63 17.65 -7.09
N TYR A 83 0.11 18.59 -6.30
CA TYR A 83 -0.75 18.28 -5.17
C TYR A 83 -2.21 18.16 -5.61
N HIS A 84 -2.80 17.01 -5.33
CA HIS A 84 -4.21 16.74 -5.54
C HIS A 84 -4.95 16.64 -4.20
N ASP A 85 -6.15 17.18 -4.14
CA ASP A 85 -6.87 17.32 -2.87
C ASP A 85 -7.36 15.97 -2.30
N TYR A 86 -7.54 14.94 -3.12
CA TYR A 86 -8.15 13.69 -2.69
C TYR A 86 -7.25 12.46 -2.84
N HIS A 87 -6.85 12.11 -4.06
CA HIS A 87 -6.08 10.87 -4.32
C HIS A 87 -4.59 11.04 -4.02
N ASN A 88 -4.24 11.17 -2.74
CA ASN A 88 -2.88 11.39 -2.28
C ASN A 88 -2.55 10.56 -1.03
N GLU A 89 -1.32 10.67 -0.51
CA GLU A 89 -0.88 9.92 0.68
C GLU A 89 -1.70 10.25 1.93
N MET A 90 -2.30 11.43 2.03
CA MET A 90 -3.13 11.79 3.17
C MET A 90 -4.45 11.03 3.18
N HIS A 91 -5.06 10.81 2.00
CA HIS A 91 -6.23 9.95 1.87
C HIS A 91 -5.93 8.51 2.27
N ALA A 92 -4.81 7.97 1.76
CA ALA A 92 -4.36 6.64 2.14
C ALA A 92 -4.13 6.50 3.65
N LEU A 93 -3.50 7.50 4.28
CA LEU A 93 -3.27 7.53 5.73
C LEU A 93 -4.58 7.69 6.53
N GLU A 94 -5.55 8.42 6.03
CA GLU A 94 -6.88 8.49 6.65
C GLU A 94 -7.54 7.11 6.70
N ILE A 95 -7.49 6.35 5.61
CA ILE A 95 -8.04 4.99 5.58
C ILE A 95 -7.25 4.10 6.55
N LEU A 96 -5.92 4.13 6.49
CA LEU A 96 -5.05 3.27 7.28
C LEU A 96 -5.21 3.51 8.79
N ASP A 97 -5.16 4.77 9.24
CA ASP A 97 -5.20 5.11 10.66
C ASP A 97 -6.64 5.25 11.18
N ARG A 98 -7.44 6.12 10.56
CA ARG A 98 -8.76 6.46 11.09
C ARG A 98 -9.78 5.37 10.85
N ARG A 99 -9.85 4.78 9.64
CA ARG A 99 -10.87 3.76 9.34
C ARG A 99 -10.46 2.39 9.84
N ILE A 100 -9.36 1.84 9.32
CA ILE A 100 -8.87 0.50 9.72
C ILE A 100 -8.47 0.49 11.19
N GLY A 101 -7.72 1.50 11.65
CA GLY A 101 -7.33 1.62 13.05
C GLY A 101 -8.51 1.74 14.00
N ARG A 102 -9.58 2.43 13.59
CA ARG A 102 -10.82 2.50 14.38
C ARG A 102 -11.49 1.13 14.50
N VAL A 103 -11.65 0.40 13.40
CA VAL A 103 -12.26 -0.94 13.45
C VAL A 103 -11.44 -1.87 14.35
N MET A 104 -10.11 -1.85 14.25
CA MET A 104 -9.25 -2.63 15.14
C MET A 104 -9.45 -2.32 16.63
N ARG A 105 -9.63 -1.03 16.97
CA ARG A 105 -9.84 -0.60 18.37
C ARG A 105 -11.24 -0.94 18.88
N GLU A 106 -12.28 -0.72 18.06
CA GLU A 106 -13.67 -0.84 18.49
C GLU A 106 -14.19 -2.28 18.44
N ALA A 107 -13.86 -3.02 17.37
CA ALA A 107 -14.29 -4.41 17.20
C ALA A 107 -13.28 -5.42 17.77
N GLY A 108 -12.06 -4.97 18.06
CA GLY A 108 -10.96 -5.79 18.56
C GLY A 108 -10.11 -6.44 17.44
N PRO A 109 -8.82 -6.72 17.75
CA PRO A 109 -7.88 -7.23 16.75
C PRO A 109 -8.26 -8.61 16.21
N HIS A 110 -8.93 -9.45 17.00
CA HIS A 110 -9.35 -10.80 16.60
C HIS A 110 -10.61 -10.87 15.70
N THR A 111 -11.18 -9.73 15.32
CA THR A 111 -12.30 -9.66 14.36
C THR A 111 -11.89 -10.18 12.98
N LEU A 112 -10.63 -9.99 12.62
CA LEU A 112 -10.02 -10.47 11.38
C LEU A 112 -8.72 -11.22 11.72
N SER A 113 -8.19 -11.98 10.77
CA SER A 113 -6.86 -12.58 10.94
C SER A 113 -5.76 -11.52 10.85
N GLY A 114 -4.55 -11.84 11.35
CA GLY A 114 -3.39 -10.95 11.21
C GLY A 114 -3.05 -10.64 9.75
N MET A 115 -3.23 -11.60 8.84
CA MET A 115 -3.00 -11.38 7.41
C MET A 115 -4.08 -10.52 6.76
N ASP A 116 -5.34 -10.58 7.20
CA ASP A 116 -6.40 -9.69 6.70
C ASP A 116 -6.12 -8.23 7.10
N TRP A 117 -5.62 -7.99 8.33
CA TRP A 117 -5.19 -6.66 8.75
C TRP A 117 -4.03 -6.12 7.90
N ILE A 118 -3.08 -6.99 7.52
CA ILE A 118 -2.00 -6.64 6.60
C ILE A 118 -2.57 -6.30 5.21
N ALA A 119 -3.46 -7.14 4.68
CA ALA A 119 -4.09 -6.91 3.38
C ALA A 119 -4.86 -5.59 3.32
N LEU A 120 -5.68 -5.29 4.33
CA LEU A 120 -6.41 -4.03 4.44
C LEU A 120 -5.47 -2.82 4.55
N SER A 121 -4.36 -2.96 5.28
CA SER A 121 -3.38 -1.88 5.41
C SER A 121 -2.70 -1.59 4.07
N LEU A 122 -2.31 -2.62 3.33
CA LEU A 122 -1.75 -2.49 1.99
C LEU A 122 -2.76 -1.93 0.99
N PHE A 123 -4.00 -2.39 1.04
CA PHE A 123 -5.09 -1.82 0.23
C PHE A 123 -5.18 -0.30 0.43
N ALA A 124 -5.17 0.17 1.68
CA ALA A 124 -5.27 1.60 1.98
C ALA A 124 -4.24 2.47 1.24
N SER A 125 -3.01 1.96 1.03
CA SER A 125 -1.93 2.70 0.39
C SER A 125 -1.76 2.40 -1.10
N CYS A 126 -2.37 1.33 -1.60
CA CYS A 126 -2.13 0.83 -2.96
C CYS A 126 -3.29 1.06 -3.93
N HIS A 127 -4.53 1.25 -3.43
CA HIS A 127 -5.71 1.27 -4.32
C HIS A 127 -5.69 2.44 -5.32
N ASP A 128 -5.12 3.58 -4.96
CA ASP A 128 -5.07 4.80 -5.77
C ASP A 128 -3.68 5.10 -6.34
N LEU A 129 -2.75 4.13 -6.35
CA LEU A 129 -1.36 4.36 -6.79
C LEU A 129 -1.26 4.99 -8.19
N ARG A 130 -2.14 4.59 -9.10
CA ARG A 130 -2.14 5.02 -10.52
C ARG A 130 -3.40 5.80 -10.89
N GLN A 131 -4.08 6.39 -9.90
CA GLN A 131 -5.25 7.21 -10.14
C GLN A 131 -4.88 8.42 -11.01
N ARG A 132 -5.75 8.72 -12.00
CA ARG A 132 -5.65 9.90 -12.87
C ARG A 132 -6.83 10.81 -12.57
N GLU A 133 -6.57 12.11 -12.39
CA GLU A 133 -7.64 13.08 -12.18
C GLU A 133 -8.34 13.51 -13.49
N VAL A 134 -7.61 13.49 -14.57
CA VAL A 134 -8.19 13.81 -15.89
C VAL A 134 -8.75 12.53 -16.49
N VAL A 135 -10.05 12.57 -16.82
CA VAL A 135 -10.70 11.51 -17.60
C VAL A 135 -10.06 11.49 -18.99
N ASP A 136 -9.06 10.65 -19.14
CA ASP A 136 -8.49 10.37 -20.45
C ASP A 136 -9.43 9.42 -21.19
N THR A 137 -10.17 9.97 -22.15
CA THR A 137 -11.14 9.22 -22.96
C THR A 137 -10.50 8.11 -23.81
N GLY A 138 -9.16 8.05 -23.87
CA GLY A 138 -8.41 7.00 -24.53
C GLY A 138 -8.19 5.74 -23.71
N HIS A 139 -8.51 5.76 -22.39
CA HIS A 139 -8.31 4.60 -21.52
C HIS A 139 -9.66 3.97 -21.12
N PRO A 140 -9.75 2.64 -21.18
CA PRO A 140 -10.95 1.92 -20.73
C PRO A 140 -11.26 2.16 -19.25
N VAL A 141 -12.53 2.07 -18.87
CA VAL A 141 -12.96 2.02 -17.46
C VAL A 141 -12.23 0.88 -16.76
N GLY A 142 -11.76 1.12 -15.54
CA GLY A 142 -10.99 0.13 -14.76
C GLY A 142 -9.48 0.14 -15.04
N SER A 143 -8.98 1.01 -15.94
CA SER A 143 -7.54 1.05 -16.26
C SER A 143 -6.69 1.61 -15.11
N ASN A 144 -7.21 2.49 -14.27
CA ASN A 144 -6.52 3.01 -13.09
C ASN A 144 -6.34 1.91 -12.04
N GLU A 145 -7.41 1.15 -11.79
CA GLU A 145 -7.42 0.01 -10.89
C GLU A 145 -6.45 -1.06 -11.38
N ALA A 146 -6.52 -1.43 -12.64
CA ALA A 146 -5.61 -2.40 -13.25
C ALA A 146 -4.13 -1.95 -13.17
N ALA A 147 -3.84 -0.68 -13.41
CA ALA A 147 -2.50 -0.12 -13.28
C ALA A 147 -2.04 -0.10 -11.81
N SER A 148 -2.94 0.23 -10.86
CA SER A 148 -2.66 0.19 -9.42
C SER A 148 -2.39 -1.24 -8.93
N ILE A 149 -3.14 -2.24 -9.42
CA ILE A 149 -2.90 -3.67 -9.16
C ILE A 149 -1.50 -4.08 -9.67
N ALA A 150 -1.16 -3.72 -10.91
CA ALA A 150 0.14 -4.06 -11.50
C ALA A 150 1.30 -3.48 -10.69
N GLU A 151 1.21 -2.22 -10.28
CA GLU A 151 2.21 -1.58 -9.42
C GLU A 151 2.25 -2.21 -8.02
N THR A 152 1.09 -2.51 -7.41
CA THR A 152 1.00 -3.19 -6.12
C THR A 152 1.72 -4.53 -6.14
N GLN A 153 1.51 -5.33 -7.17
CA GLN A 153 2.21 -6.62 -7.33
C GLN A 153 3.73 -6.44 -7.39
N ARG A 154 4.23 -5.45 -8.14
CA ARG A 154 5.68 -5.14 -8.20
C ARG A 154 6.24 -4.68 -6.85
N ILE A 155 5.48 -3.85 -6.11
CA ILE A 155 5.86 -3.44 -4.75
C ILE A 155 5.98 -4.65 -3.83
N LEU A 156 5.01 -5.56 -3.84
CA LEU A 156 5.03 -6.78 -3.03
C LEU A 156 6.22 -7.67 -3.37
N ASP A 157 6.45 -7.94 -4.66
CA ASP A 157 7.60 -8.71 -5.14
C ASP A 157 8.92 -8.10 -4.63
N HIS A 158 9.03 -6.78 -4.72
CA HIS A 158 10.23 -6.04 -4.31
C HIS A 158 10.44 -6.03 -2.79
N CYS A 159 9.36 -6.08 -2.01
CA CYS A 159 9.39 -6.11 -0.55
C CYS A 159 9.50 -7.52 0.05
N GLY A 160 9.68 -8.55 -0.78
CA GLY A 160 9.97 -9.92 -0.36
C GLY A 160 8.74 -10.77 -0.08
N PHE A 161 7.58 -10.40 -0.63
CA PHE A 161 6.45 -11.32 -0.75
C PHE A 161 6.66 -12.24 -1.97
N ASP A 162 6.20 -13.47 -1.85
CA ASP A 162 6.30 -14.49 -2.89
C ASP A 162 4.91 -14.84 -3.43
N ARG A 163 4.73 -14.76 -4.76
CA ARG A 163 3.44 -14.95 -5.42
C ARG A 163 2.82 -16.33 -5.21
N SER A 164 3.63 -17.35 -5.01
CA SER A 164 3.15 -18.70 -4.76
C SER A 164 2.82 -18.91 -3.28
N HIS A 165 3.70 -18.44 -2.40
CA HIS A 165 3.59 -18.61 -0.95
C HIS A 165 2.55 -17.65 -0.35
N ASP A 166 2.59 -16.37 -0.74
CA ASP A 166 1.69 -15.32 -0.25
C ASP A 166 0.48 -15.11 -1.19
N ARG A 167 0.11 -16.12 -1.99
CA ARG A 167 -0.92 -16.05 -3.05
C ARG A 167 -2.24 -15.44 -2.57
N ALA A 168 -2.67 -15.78 -1.36
CA ALA A 168 -3.92 -15.27 -0.80
C ALA A 168 -3.89 -13.74 -0.63
N LEU A 169 -2.75 -13.17 -0.24
CA LEU A 169 -2.56 -11.73 -0.12
C LEU A 169 -2.65 -11.04 -1.49
N TYR A 170 -1.99 -11.59 -2.53
CA TYR A 170 -2.06 -11.03 -3.88
C TYR A 170 -3.48 -11.03 -4.42
N LEU A 171 -4.21 -12.14 -4.27
CA LEU A 171 -5.60 -12.24 -4.70
C LEU A 171 -6.53 -11.30 -3.93
N ALA A 172 -6.34 -11.17 -2.62
CA ALA A 172 -7.12 -10.25 -1.80
C ALA A 172 -6.95 -8.79 -2.28
N LEU A 173 -5.70 -8.37 -2.55
CA LEU A 173 -5.44 -7.02 -3.06
C LEU A 173 -5.98 -6.81 -4.48
N GLU A 174 -5.86 -7.79 -5.37
CA GLU A 174 -6.49 -7.73 -6.70
C GLU A 174 -8.01 -7.49 -6.59
N VAL A 175 -8.69 -8.25 -5.74
CA VAL A 175 -10.15 -8.15 -5.56
C VAL A 175 -10.56 -6.83 -4.89
N MET A 176 -9.78 -6.35 -3.93
CA MET A 176 -10.10 -5.11 -3.20
C MET A 176 -9.84 -3.85 -4.03
N ILE A 177 -8.87 -3.88 -4.96
CA ILE A 177 -8.51 -2.73 -5.80
C ILE A 177 -9.37 -2.68 -7.08
N ALA A 178 -9.77 -3.86 -7.63
CA ALA A 178 -10.62 -3.95 -8.82
C ALA A 178 -12.02 -3.37 -8.57
#